data_f6141dad61bf4b8931b73480220f5c71
#
_entry.id   f6141dad61bf4b8931b73480220f5c71
#
_cell.length_a   1.000
_cell.length_b   1.000
_cell.length_c   1.000
_cell.angle_alpha   90.00
_cell.angle_beta   90.00
_cell.angle_gamma   90.00
#
_symmetry.space_group_name_H-M   'P 1'
#
loop_
_entity.id
_entity.type
_entity.pdbx_description
1 polymer ?
#
loop_
_entity_poly.entity_id
_entity_poly.type
_entity_poly.pdbx_seq_one_letter_code
_entity_poly.pdbx_strand_id
1 'polypeptide(L)'
;NNGYTKYIKQSGLNYVPSNISFQTAMMRNYYEIKLRDLTSSTDGGNQLLSFSHNFLWDRAFSLRWDFTNNLSMTFTSGTNARIEEPNVQVNKKLNPDDYQVWKDSVKQSIRDLGTPLKYDQTFNVTWNMPLQFIPALDWVNSSLTYNATYNWDRGANVASIELEQGNIIKNQRQFDWQGSFNLQSLYNKNKYLKKINQKFMASSRVSARQPEKKKKEVKLEKEIQLSPDSGTIVQHGMFTKKVRITARGADGKVYSIKYKPINYAQVMILNKDTARLKLTIVPG
;
A
#
# COMPACT_ATOMS: atom_id res chain seq x y z
N ASN A 1 -16.26 -5.87 -36.62
CA ASN A 1 -15.13 -5.55 -35.71
C ASN A 1 -14.74 -6.83 -34.97
N ASN A 2 -13.76 -7.54 -35.50
CA ASN A 2 -13.20 -8.75 -34.89
C ASN A 2 -12.44 -8.36 -33.61
N GLY A 3 -12.53 -9.17 -32.55
CA GLY A 3 -11.86 -8.91 -31.28
C GLY A 3 -10.35 -8.67 -31.41
N TYR A 4 -9.71 -9.34 -32.36
CA TYR A 4 -8.28 -9.18 -32.69
C TYR A 4 -7.93 -7.76 -33.18
N THR A 5 -8.76 -7.15 -34.03
CA THR A 5 -8.51 -5.77 -34.51
C THR A 5 -8.72 -4.75 -33.42
N LYS A 6 -9.61 -5.02 -32.49
CA LYS A 6 -9.83 -4.21 -31.28
C LYS A 6 -8.62 -4.27 -30.37
N TYR A 7 -8.04 -5.46 -30.16
CA TYR A 7 -6.83 -5.65 -29.36
C TYR A 7 -5.65 -4.86 -29.95
N ILE A 8 -5.37 -5.00 -31.25
CA ILE A 8 -4.26 -4.28 -31.92
C ILE A 8 -4.41 -2.75 -31.76
N LYS A 9 -5.64 -2.24 -31.84
CA LYS A 9 -5.91 -0.81 -31.64
C LYS A 9 -5.76 -0.34 -30.21
N GLN A 10 -5.98 -1.22 -29.22
CA GLN A 10 -5.97 -0.89 -27.78
C GLN A 10 -4.67 -1.28 -27.09
N SER A 11 -3.85 -2.15 -27.69
CA SER A 11 -2.63 -2.65 -27.03
C SER A 11 -1.56 -1.58 -26.80
N GLY A 12 -1.59 -0.49 -27.55
CA GLY A 12 -0.62 0.60 -27.44
C GLY A 12 0.82 0.05 -27.41
N LEU A 13 1.59 0.27 -28.47
CA LEU A 13 3.00 -0.15 -28.51
C LEU A 13 3.89 1.03 -28.13
N ASN A 14 4.63 0.91 -27.03
CA ASN A 14 5.57 1.93 -26.57
C ASN A 14 6.99 1.55 -26.99
N TYR A 15 7.58 2.34 -27.86
CA TYR A 15 8.93 2.13 -28.38
C TYR A 15 10.02 2.67 -27.43
N VAL A 16 9.63 3.49 -26.45
CA VAL A 16 10.56 4.15 -25.53
C VAL A 16 10.30 3.65 -24.12
N PRO A 17 11.34 3.44 -23.31
CA PRO A 17 11.17 3.12 -21.90
C PRO A 17 10.32 4.15 -21.16
N SER A 18 9.47 3.67 -20.24
CA SER A 18 8.57 4.52 -19.45
C SER A 18 9.33 5.31 -18.38
N ASN A 19 10.42 4.74 -17.88
CA ASN A 19 11.26 5.39 -16.88
C ASN A 19 12.69 4.84 -16.97
N ILE A 20 13.67 5.76 -16.91
CA ILE A 20 15.08 5.44 -16.74
C ILE A 20 15.59 6.28 -15.57
N SER A 21 16.18 5.67 -14.57
CA SER A 21 16.78 6.39 -13.46
C SER A 21 18.19 5.89 -13.18
N PHE A 22 19.04 6.83 -12.83
CA PHE A 22 20.40 6.56 -12.39
C PHE A 22 20.64 7.33 -11.09
N GLN A 23 21.12 6.63 -10.08
CA GLN A 23 21.46 7.19 -8.78
C GLN A 23 22.91 6.84 -8.46
N THR A 24 23.64 7.80 -7.93
CA THR A 24 25.02 7.60 -7.49
C THR A 24 25.26 8.30 -6.16
N ALA A 25 25.99 7.64 -5.27
CA ALA A 25 26.37 8.19 -3.97
C ALA A 25 27.80 7.80 -3.66
N MET A 26 28.58 8.72 -3.13
CA MET A 26 29.95 8.49 -2.69
C MET A 26 30.07 8.84 -1.20
N MET A 27 30.70 7.96 -0.45
CA MET A 27 30.97 8.16 0.96
C MET A 27 32.44 7.87 1.25
N ARG A 28 33.15 8.86 1.78
CA ARG A 28 34.55 8.74 2.14
C ARG A 28 34.76 9.00 3.63
N ASN A 29 35.37 8.05 4.29
CA ASN A 29 35.85 8.19 5.67
C ASN A 29 37.37 8.09 5.67
N TYR A 30 38.05 9.06 6.29
CA TYR A 30 39.48 9.10 6.43
C TYR A 30 39.83 9.40 7.87
N TYR A 31 40.68 8.55 8.46
CA TYR A 31 41.17 8.71 9.82
C TYR A 31 42.67 8.66 9.80
N GLU A 32 43.31 9.60 10.48
CA GLU A 32 44.73 9.65 10.72
C GLU A 32 44.98 9.48 12.22
N ILE A 33 45.74 8.45 12.59
CA ILE A 33 46.07 8.14 13.97
C ILE A 33 47.57 8.33 14.14
N LYS A 34 47.95 9.22 15.04
CA LYS A 34 49.32 9.50 15.39
C LYS A 34 49.61 8.94 16.78
N LEU A 35 50.35 7.84 16.81
CA LEU A 35 50.78 7.22 18.06
C LEU A 35 52.08 7.83 18.55
N ARG A 36 52.11 8.27 19.80
CA ARG A 36 53.32 8.75 20.46
C ARG A 36 53.98 7.58 21.15
N ASP A 37 55.23 7.28 20.73
CA ASP A 37 56.05 6.33 21.44
C ASP A 37 56.59 6.95 22.73
N LEU A 38 56.21 6.42 23.88
CA LEU A 38 56.65 6.86 25.21
C LEU A 38 57.86 6.11 25.72
N THR A 39 58.37 5.08 25.00
CA THR A 39 59.42 4.19 25.44
C THR A 39 60.82 4.61 24.94
N SER A 40 60.92 5.38 23.87
CA SER A 40 62.16 5.86 23.33
C SER A 40 62.56 7.20 23.97
N SER A 41 63.54 7.18 24.87
CA SER A 41 64.11 8.34 25.55
C SER A 41 65.11 9.14 24.71
N THR A 42 65.22 8.85 23.41
CA THR A 42 66.16 9.54 22.51
C THR A 42 65.37 10.50 21.60
N ASP A 43 65.87 11.69 21.58
CA ASP A 43 65.39 12.89 20.85
C ASP A 43 64.78 12.56 19.49
N GLY A 44 63.51 12.90 19.31
CA GLY A 44 62.80 12.70 18.04
C GLY A 44 62.03 11.39 17.92
N GLY A 45 61.25 11.04 18.95
CA GLY A 45 60.43 9.83 18.94
C GLY A 45 59.71 9.60 17.60
N ASN A 46 60.00 8.45 17.00
CA ASN A 46 59.45 8.02 15.73
C ASN A 46 57.88 7.94 15.87
N GLN A 47 57.20 8.95 15.40
CA GLN A 47 55.74 9.00 15.49
C GLN A 47 55.20 8.03 14.45
N LEU A 48 54.67 6.90 14.93
CA LEU A 48 54.00 5.95 14.05
C LEU A 48 52.71 6.55 13.57
N LEU A 49 52.64 6.91 12.30
CA LEU A 49 51.49 7.44 11.62
C LEU A 49 50.72 6.28 10.98
N SER A 50 49.48 6.09 11.38
CA SER A 50 48.61 5.08 10.80
C SER A 50 47.44 5.74 10.12
N PHE A 51 47.05 5.27 8.95
CA PHE A 51 45.95 5.75 8.17
C PHE A 51 44.88 4.67 8.06
N SER A 52 43.64 5.08 8.24
CA SER A 52 42.47 4.22 7.93
C SER A 52 41.56 4.99 7.00
N HIS A 53 41.29 4.44 5.86
CA HIS A 53 40.41 5.05 4.86
C HIS A 53 39.41 4.05 4.32
N ASN A 54 38.22 4.55 4.02
CA ASN A 54 37.17 3.79 3.38
C ASN A 54 36.41 4.72 2.44
N PHE A 55 36.58 4.50 1.14
CA PHE A 55 35.93 5.29 0.11
C PHE A 55 35.03 4.38 -0.71
N LEU A 56 33.72 4.49 -0.49
CA LEU A 56 32.70 3.68 -1.14
C LEU A 56 31.95 4.49 -2.19
N TRP A 57 31.60 3.84 -3.27
CA TRP A 57 30.84 4.39 -4.36
C TRP A 57 29.68 3.47 -4.72
N ASP A 58 28.46 3.91 -4.38
CA ASP A 58 27.22 3.25 -4.71
C ASP A 58 26.68 3.80 -6.02
N ARG A 59 26.26 2.90 -6.90
CA ARG A 59 25.60 3.21 -8.17
C ARG A 59 24.39 2.32 -8.33
N ALA A 60 23.27 2.92 -8.64
CA ALA A 60 22.04 2.21 -8.93
C ALA A 60 21.48 2.67 -10.29
N PHE A 61 21.03 1.72 -11.08
CA PHE A 61 20.38 1.94 -12.35
C PHE A 61 19.02 1.25 -12.33
N SER A 62 18.00 1.92 -12.83
CA SER A 62 16.66 1.36 -12.97
C SER A 62 16.08 1.73 -14.33
N LEU A 63 15.53 0.73 -14.98
CA LEU A 63 14.84 0.84 -16.27
C LEU A 63 13.46 0.21 -16.14
N ARG A 64 12.42 0.96 -16.44
CA ARG A 64 11.07 0.44 -16.62
C ARG A 64 10.61 0.65 -18.05
N TRP A 65 10.14 -0.41 -18.66
CA TRP A 65 9.61 -0.38 -20.02
C TRP A 65 8.25 -1.08 -20.07
N ASP A 66 7.23 -0.30 -20.33
CA ASP A 66 5.88 -0.80 -20.57
C ASP A 66 5.71 -0.95 -22.09
N PHE A 67 6.12 -2.10 -22.65
CA PHE A 67 6.06 -2.37 -24.09
C PHE A 67 4.67 -2.24 -24.67
N THR A 68 3.70 -2.72 -23.89
CA THR A 68 2.27 -2.58 -24.18
C THR A 68 1.52 -2.33 -22.88
N ASN A 69 0.24 -2.02 -22.96
CA ASN A 69 -0.62 -1.89 -21.77
C ASN A 69 -0.69 -3.19 -20.92
N ASN A 70 -0.29 -4.32 -21.51
CA ASN A 70 -0.38 -5.63 -20.89
C ASN A 70 0.98 -6.29 -20.61
N LEU A 71 2.08 -5.74 -21.14
CA LEU A 71 3.42 -6.27 -21.00
C LEU A 71 4.36 -5.21 -20.49
N SER A 72 4.86 -5.39 -19.28
CA SER A 72 5.83 -4.50 -18.65
C SER A 72 7.09 -5.24 -18.24
N MET A 73 8.21 -4.56 -18.29
CA MET A 73 9.52 -5.02 -17.88
C MET A 73 10.14 -4.01 -16.93
N THR A 74 10.75 -4.51 -15.86
CA THR A 74 11.56 -3.70 -14.96
C THR A 74 12.92 -4.36 -14.81
N PHE A 75 13.96 -3.57 -14.98
CA PHE A 75 15.34 -3.97 -14.74
C PHE A 75 15.94 -3.02 -13.72
N THR A 76 16.55 -3.55 -12.67
CA THR A 76 17.29 -2.77 -11.70
C THR A 76 18.67 -3.39 -11.50
N SER A 77 19.69 -2.56 -11.37
CA SER A 77 21.01 -3.02 -10.98
C SER A 77 21.64 -2.08 -9.97
N GLY A 78 22.33 -2.66 -8.98
CA GLY A 78 23.05 -1.95 -7.94
C GLY A 78 24.51 -2.40 -7.94
N THR A 79 25.45 -1.49 -7.77
CA THR A 79 26.86 -1.78 -7.62
C THR A 79 27.40 -0.99 -6.44
N ASN A 80 27.97 -1.69 -5.47
CA ASN A 80 28.78 -1.09 -4.43
C ASN A 80 30.25 -1.33 -4.77
N ALA A 81 31.02 -0.27 -4.94
CA ALA A 81 32.44 -0.33 -5.30
C ALA A 81 33.27 0.44 -4.30
N ARG A 82 34.53 0.03 -4.13
CA ARG A 82 35.51 0.77 -3.37
C ARG A 82 36.40 1.55 -4.33
N ILE A 83 36.63 2.81 -4.01
CA ILE A 83 37.66 3.62 -4.65
C ILE A 83 38.96 3.33 -3.92
N GLU A 84 39.94 2.85 -4.64
CA GLU A 84 41.26 2.53 -4.05
C GLU A 84 42.01 3.83 -3.77
N GLU A 85 42.47 3.94 -2.52
CA GLU A 85 43.28 5.06 -2.05
C GLU A 85 44.66 4.52 -1.60
N PRO A 86 45.77 5.15 -1.96
CA PRO A 86 47.05 4.81 -1.43
C PRO A 86 47.15 5.17 0.05
N ASN A 87 47.97 4.42 0.80
CA ASN A 87 48.17 4.63 2.22
C ASN A 87 49.19 5.76 2.48
N VAL A 88 48.81 6.98 2.07
CA VAL A 88 49.65 8.19 2.20
C VAL A 88 48.91 9.28 2.96
N GLN A 89 49.62 10.28 3.46
CA GLN A 89 49.02 11.40 4.16
C GLN A 89 48.30 12.36 3.18
N VAL A 90 47.00 12.52 3.33
CA VAL A 90 46.21 13.36 2.45
C VAL A 90 46.15 14.81 2.96
N ASN A 91 47.33 15.47 2.96
CA ASN A 91 47.44 16.86 3.35
C ASN A 91 48.30 17.66 2.39
N LYS A 92 47.68 18.47 1.55
CA LYS A 92 48.35 19.28 0.52
C LYS A 92 49.38 20.26 1.10
N LYS A 93 49.19 20.75 2.35
CA LYS A 93 50.09 21.74 2.96
C LYS A 93 51.32 21.10 3.58
N LEU A 94 51.18 19.89 4.11
CA LEU A 94 52.27 19.17 4.78
C LEU A 94 53.09 18.35 3.77
N ASN A 95 52.40 17.60 2.90
CA ASN A 95 53.02 16.69 1.93
C ASN A 95 52.38 16.86 0.54
N PRO A 96 52.81 17.86 -0.27
CA PRO A 96 52.22 18.11 -1.58
C PRO A 96 52.40 16.95 -2.57
N ASP A 97 53.53 16.21 -2.47
CA ASP A 97 53.83 15.08 -3.35
C ASP A 97 52.92 13.89 -3.04
N ASP A 98 52.73 13.52 -1.79
CA ASP A 98 51.80 12.49 -1.35
C ASP A 98 50.35 12.82 -1.74
N TYR A 99 49.99 14.09 -1.58
CA TYR A 99 48.68 14.55 -2.01
C TYR A 99 48.44 14.40 -3.52
N GLN A 100 49.47 14.63 -4.33
CA GLN A 100 49.38 14.43 -5.78
C GLN A 100 49.26 12.94 -6.14
N VAL A 101 50.02 12.07 -5.51
CA VAL A 101 49.94 10.60 -5.66
C VAL A 101 48.53 10.11 -5.31
N TRP A 102 47.99 10.56 -4.16
CA TRP A 102 46.61 10.25 -3.76
C TRP A 102 45.57 10.71 -4.82
N LYS A 103 45.67 11.94 -5.29
CA LYS A 103 44.76 12.52 -6.27
C LYS A 103 44.75 11.76 -7.58
N ASP A 104 45.91 11.37 -8.07
CA ASP A 104 46.06 10.66 -9.32
C ASP A 104 45.52 9.23 -9.21
N SER A 105 45.79 8.54 -8.09
CA SER A 105 45.27 7.21 -7.79
C SER A 105 43.74 7.22 -7.69
N VAL A 106 43.17 8.15 -6.93
CA VAL A 106 41.71 8.28 -6.81
C VAL A 106 41.04 8.61 -8.15
N LYS A 107 41.67 9.51 -8.94
CA LYS A 107 41.18 9.86 -10.26
C LYS A 107 41.17 8.66 -11.22
N GLN A 108 42.22 7.85 -11.16
CA GLN A 108 42.31 6.62 -11.94
C GLN A 108 41.27 5.61 -11.47
N SER A 109 41.15 5.36 -10.16
CA SER A 109 40.18 4.44 -9.61
C SER A 109 38.74 4.83 -9.96
N ILE A 110 38.40 6.14 -9.94
CA ILE A 110 37.10 6.63 -10.41
C ILE A 110 36.91 6.38 -11.93
N ARG A 111 37.94 6.57 -12.74
CA ARG A 111 37.85 6.29 -14.17
C ARG A 111 37.63 4.82 -14.45
N ASP A 112 38.23 3.95 -13.67
CA ASP A 112 38.10 2.48 -13.74
C ASP A 112 36.83 1.98 -13.04
N LEU A 113 35.94 2.88 -12.59
CA LEU A 113 34.68 2.61 -11.87
C LEU A 113 34.85 1.95 -10.50
N GLY A 114 36.03 2.05 -9.91
CA GLY A 114 36.38 1.44 -8.63
C GLY A 114 36.45 -0.07 -8.66
N THR A 115 36.85 -0.66 -7.53
CA THR A 115 36.88 -2.10 -7.34
C THR A 115 35.49 -2.57 -6.85
N PRO A 116 34.72 -3.34 -7.65
CA PRO A 116 33.41 -3.79 -7.24
C PRO A 116 33.50 -4.71 -6.03
N LEU A 117 32.68 -4.47 -5.01
CA LEU A 117 32.53 -5.27 -3.81
C LEU A 117 31.25 -6.12 -3.87
N LYS A 118 30.20 -5.51 -4.39
CA LYS A 118 28.88 -6.12 -4.50
C LYS A 118 28.18 -5.68 -5.78
N TYR A 119 27.52 -6.61 -6.44
CA TYR A 119 26.70 -6.35 -7.61
C TYR A 119 25.37 -7.09 -7.48
N ASP A 120 24.26 -6.36 -7.53
CA ASP A 120 22.91 -6.88 -7.48
C ASP A 120 22.20 -6.53 -8.78
N GLN A 121 21.47 -7.48 -9.33
CA GLN A 121 20.65 -7.29 -10.52
C GLN A 121 19.29 -7.97 -10.32
N THR A 122 18.22 -7.26 -10.67
CA THR A 122 16.88 -7.82 -10.67
C THR A 122 16.22 -7.53 -12.01
N PHE A 123 15.64 -8.56 -12.59
CA PHE A 123 14.89 -8.50 -13.82
C PHE A 123 13.49 -9.04 -13.58
N ASN A 124 12.47 -8.24 -13.85
CA ASN A 124 11.08 -8.58 -13.70
C ASN A 124 10.34 -8.33 -15.00
N VAL A 125 9.57 -9.30 -15.46
CA VAL A 125 8.64 -9.18 -16.60
C VAL A 125 7.25 -9.61 -16.14
N THR A 126 6.27 -8.76 -16.36
CA THR A 126 4.86 -9.08 -16.09
C THR A 126 4.07 -8.98 -17.37
N TRP A 127 3.36 -10.05 -17.71
CA TRP A 127 2.49 -10.12 -18.86
C TRP A 127 1.07 -10.50 -18.46
N ASN A 128 0.15 -9.55 -18.55
CA ASN A 128 -1.28 -9.77 -18.39
C ASN A 128 -1.84 -10.20 -19.74
N MET A 129 -2.11 -11.49 -19.90
CA MET A 129 -2.58 -12.04 -21.16
C MET A 129 -3.94 -11.43 -21.52
N PRO A 130 -4.07 -10.78 -22.68
CA PRO A 130 -5.31 -10.11 -23.09
C PRO A 130 -6.36 -11.06 -23.64
N LEU A 131 -6.64 -12.15 -22.93
CA LEU A 131 -7.56 -13.22 -23.36
C LEU A 131 -9.00 -12.73 -23.53
N GLN A 132 -9.36 -11.63 -22.88
CA GLN A 132 -10.66 -10.98 -22.98
C GLN A 132 -11.02 -10.54 -24.42
N PHE A 133 -10.04 -10.35 -25.29
CA PHE A 133 -10.25 -9.98 -26.69
C PHE A 133 -10.51 -11.20 -27.60
N ILE A 134 -10.28 -12.40 -27.09
CA ILE A 134 -10.58 -13.64 -27.78
C ILE A 134 -11.98 -14.09 -27.35
N PRO A 135 -13.00 -14.08 -28.24
CA PRO A 135 -14.38 -14.38 -27.85
C PRO A 135 -14.62 -15.75 -27.19
N ALA A 136 -13.71 -16.70 -27.43
CA ALA A 136 -13.75 -18.01 -26.80
C ALA A 136 -13.19 -17.99 -25.38
N LEU A 137 -12.25 -17.08 -25.05
CA LEU A 137 -11.46 -17.05 -23.83
C LEU A 137 -11.71 -15.80 -22.94
N ASP A 138 -12.72 -14.98 -23.27
CA ASP A 138 -13.04 -13.74 -22.54
C ASP A 138 -13.48 -13.95 -21.07
N TRP A 139 -13.75 -15.19 -20.68
CA TRP A 139 -14.05 -15.64 -19.31
C TRP A 139 -12.81 -16.08 -18.53
N VAL A 140 -11.63 -16.09 -19.17
CA VAL A 140 -10.35 -16.46 -18.57
C VAL A 140 -9.50 -15.20 -18.40
N ASN A 141 -9.03 -14.97 -17.18
CA ASN A 141 -7.98 -13.99 -16.91
C ASN A 141 -6.71 -14.75 -16.57
N SER A 142 -5.61 -14.38 -17.20
CA SER A 142 -4.32 -15.02 -16.97
C SER A 142 -3.22 -13.98 -16.95
N SER A 143 -2.31 -14.11 -16.00
CA SER A 143 -1.10 -13.30 -15.87
C SER A 143 0.11 -14.18 -15.68
N LEU A 144 1.22 -13.74 -16.23
CA LEU A 144 2.51 -14.38 -16.18
C LEU A 144 3.51 -13.39 -15.60
N THR A 145 4.24 -13.81 -14.58
CA THR A 145 5.33 -13.01 -14.02
C THR A 145 6.61 -13.83 -14.00
N TYR A 146 7.66 -13.27 -14.54
CA TYR A 146 9.00 -13.83 -14.49
C TYR A 146 9.90 -12.91 -13.69
N ASN A 147 10.52 -13.45 -12.65
CA ASN A 147 11.49 -12.78 -11.80
C ASN A 147 12.84 -13.49 -11.93
N ALA A 148 13.91 -12.74 -12.14
CA ALA A 148 15.26 -13.24 -12.07
C ALA A 148 16.11 -12.28 -11.22
N THR A 149 16.85 -12.83 -10.27
CA THR A 149 17.78 -12.08 -9.44
C THR A 149 19.17 -12.68 -9.59
N TYR A 150 20.15 -11.83 -9.68
CA TYR A 150 21.58 -12.16 -9.71
C TYR A 150 22.28 -11.32 -8.67
N ASN A 151 22.98 -11.95 -7.76
CA ASN A 151 23.81 -11.29 -6.74
C ASN A 151 25.22 -11.84 -6.83
N TRP A 152 26.16 -10.93 -6.85
CA TRP A 152 27.58 -11.23 -6.80
C TRP A 152 28.20 -10.46 -5.63
N ASP A 153 28.83 -11.17 -4.73
CA ASP A 153 29.57 -10.63 -3.61
C ASP A 153 31.06 -11.00 -3.76
N ARG A 154 31.93 -10.03 -3.63
CA ARG A 154 33.36 -10.26 -3.62
C ARG A 154 33.75 -11.02 -2.37
N GLY A 155 34.54 -12.07 -2.53
CA GLY A 155 35.08 -12.81 -1.41
C GLY A 155 35.97 -11.94 -0.51
N ALA A 156 35.98 -12.23 0.79
CA ALA A 156 36.85 -11.56 1.73
C ALA A 156 38.31 -11.88 1.39
N ASN A 157 39.12 -10.84 1.21
CA ASN A 157 40.58 -11.02 1.05
C ASN A 157 41.20 -11.24 2.45
N VAL A 158 41.26 -12.49 2.85
CA VAL A 158 41.89 -12.86 4.14
C VAL A 158 43.38 -13.11 3.87
N ALA A 159 44.23 -12.42 4.60
CA ALA A 159 45.69 -12.49 4.43
C ALA A 159 46.30 -13.87 4.73
N SER A 160 45.53 -14.86 5.16
CA SER A 160 45.97 -16.23 5.37
C SER A 160 45.65 -17.09 4.13
N ILE A 161 46.69 -17.63 3.54
CA ILE A 161 46.70 -18.42 2.27
C ILE A 161 45.74 -19.64 2.30
N GLU A 162 45.30 -20.09 3.46
CA GLU A 162 44.47 -21.29 3.61
C GLU A 162 42.95 -21.05 3.52
N LEU A 163 42.49 -19.79 3.45
CA LEU A 163 41.08 -19.43 3.48
C LEU A 163 40.70 -18.33 2.45
N GLU A 164 41.23 -18.43 1.23
CA GLU A 164 40.69 -17.60 0.15
C GLU A 164 39.25 -18.02 -0.15
N GLN A 165 38.29 -17.31 0.44
CA GLN A 165 36.90 -17.38 -0.01
C GLN A 165 36.80 -16.71 -1.37
N GLY A 166 36.59 -17.50 -2.41
CA GLY A 166 36.26 -16.99 -3.74
C GLY A 166 34.97 -16.15 -3.74
N ASN A 167 34.73 -15.50 -4.84
CA ASN A 167 33.50 -14.69 -5.02
C ASN A 167 32.25 -15.55 -4.90
N ILE A 168 31.22 -15.02 -4.26
CA ILE A 168 29.94 -15.69 -4.05
C ILE A 168 28.96 -15.22 -5.11
N ILE A 169 28.38 -16.16 -5.85
CA ILE A 169 27.35 -15.91 -6.85
C ILE A 169 26.06 -16.58 -6.39
N LYS A 170 24.98 -15.79 -6.32
CA LYS A 170 23.64 -16.29 -6.06
C LYS A 170 22.76 -15.92 -7.24
N ASN A 171 22.09 -16.92 -7.80
CA ASN A 171 21.19 -16.74 -8.93
C ASN A 171 19.86 -17.41 -8.59
N GLN A 172 18.77 -16.67 -8.70
CA GLN A 172 17.42 -17.16 -8.47
C GLN A 172 16.55 -16.80 -9.66
N ARG A 173 15.71 -17.73 -10.09
CA ARG A 173 14.70 -17.53 -11.12
C ARG A 173 13.37 -18.05 -10.62
N GLN A 174 12.34 -17.26 -10.81
CA GLN A 174 10.97 -17.59 -10.42
C GLN A 174 10.04 -17.30 -11.59
N PHE A 175 9.15 -18.23 -11.81
CA PHE A 175 8.14 -18.15 -12.84
C PHE A 175 6.77 -18.38 -12.20
N ASP A 176 5.94 -17.36 -12.19
CA ASP A 176 4.61 -17.40 -11.60
C ASP A 176 3.57 -17.25 -12.69
N TRP A 177 2.67 -18.20 -12.76
CA TRP A 177 1.52 -18.15 -13.63
C TRP A 177 0.24 -18.19 -12.82
N GLN A 178 -0.61 -17.19 -12.99
CA GLN A 178 -1.91 -17.07 -12.36
C GLN A 178 -2.99 -17.15 -13.42
N GLY A 179 -4.00 -17.98 -13.18
CA GLY A 179 -5.20 -18.09 -14.01
C GLY A 179 -6.44 -17.97 -13.14
N SER A 180 -7.42 -17.20 -13.57
CA SER A 180 -8.75 -17.15 -12.96
C SER A 180 -9.83 -17.32 -14.01
N PHE A 181 -10.88 -18.07 -13.64
CA PHE A 181 -11.97 -18.45 -14.52
C PHE A 181 -13.27 -17.80 -14.05
N ASN A 182 -13.83 -16.93 -14.86
CA ASN A 182 -15.15 -16.35 -14.59
C ASN A 182 -16.23 -17.23 -15.22
N LEU A 183 -16.64 -18.26 -14.47
CA LEU A 183 -17.63 -19.23 -14.94
C LEU A 183 -18.99 -18.58 -15.22
N GLN A 184 -19.32 -17.50 -14.54
CA GLN A 184 -20.56 -16.76 -14.79
C GLN A 184 -20.57 -16.12 -16.18
N SER A 185 -19.44 -15.60 -16.63
CA SER A 185 -19.27 -15.09 -17.99
C SER A 185 -19.39 -16.23 -19.01
N LEU A 186 -18.81 -17.40 -18.72
CA LEU A 186 -18.93 -18.58 -19.56
C LEU A 186 -20.39 -19.06 -19.66
N TYR A 187 -21.11 -19.15 -18.55
CA TYR A 187 -22.53 -19.55 -18.57
C TYR A 187 -23.40 -18.57 -19.35
N ASN A 188 -23.10 -17.27 -19.27
CA ASN A 188 -23.86 -16.25 -19.99
C ASN A 188 -23.68 -16.29 -21.52
N LYS A 189 -22.69 -17.03 -22.05
CA LYS A 189 -22.51 -17.25 -23.50
C LYS A 189 -23.59 -18.16 -24.08
N ASN A 190 -24.01 -19.14 -23.29
CA ASN A 190 -25.11 -20.01 -23.72
C ASN A 190 -26.46 -19.26 -23.49
N LYS A 191 -27.23 -19.06 -24.58
CA LYS A 191 -28.52 -18.35 -24.54
C LYS A 191 -29.51 -18.94 -23.52
N TYR A 192 -29.51 -20.27 -23.37
CA TYR A 192 -30.37 -20.99 -22.44
C TYR A 192 -29.95 -20.73 -20.98
N LEU A 193 -28.67 -20.91 -20.67
CA LEU A 193 -28.13 -20.70 -19.32
C LEU A 193 -28.24 -19.23 -18.89
N LYS A 194 -28.04 -18.30 -19.83
CA LYS A 194 -28.25 -16.87 -19.59
C LYS A 194 -29.67 -16.57 -19.15
N LYS A 195 -30.69 -17.16 -19.81
CA LYS A 195 -32.10 -16.97 -19.43
C LYS A 195 -32.41 -17.51 -18.03
N ILE A 196 -31.84 -18.68 -17.67
CA ILE A 196 -31.97 -19.25 -16.33
C ILE A 196 -31.34 -18.32 -15.30
N ASN A 197 -30.10 -17.89 -15.53
CA ASN A 197 -29.38 -17.02 -14.61
C ASN A 197 -30.10 -15.68 -14.39
N GLN A 198 -30.66 -15.09 -15.45
CA GLN A 198 -31.48 -13.88 -15.36
C GLN A 198 -32.75 -14.08 -14.52
N LYS A 199 -33.43 -15.24 -14.65
CA LYS A 199 -34.61 -15.56 -13.82
C LYS A 199 -34.23 -15.68 -12.33
N PHE A 200 -33.12 -16.36 -12.02
CA PHE A 200 -32.64 -16.46 -10.65
C PHE A 200 -32.22 -15.12 -10.07
N MET A 201 -31.49 -14.31 -10.82
CA MET A 201 -31.08 -12.96 -10.39
C MET A 201 -32.28 -12.02 -10.22
N ALA A 202 -33.31 -12.16 -11.05
CA ALA A 202 -34.56 -11.40 -10.91
C ALA A 202 -35.32 -11.81 -9.66
N SER A 203 -35.41 -13.12 -9.36
CA SER A 203 -36.09 -13.62 -8.15
C SER A 203 -35.34 -13.18 -6.87
N SER A 204 -34.01 -13.26 -6.85
CA SER A 204 -33.22 -12.79 -5.69
C SER A 204 -33.29 -11.27 -5.50
N ARG A 205 -33.37 -10.48 -6.59
CA ARG A 205 -33.60 -9.03 -6.49
C ARG A 205 -35.00 -8.68 -6.00
N VAL A 206 -35.98 -9.48 -6.36
CA VAL A 206 -37.39 -9.32 -5.84
C VAL A 206 -37.41 -9.67 -4.35
N SER A 207 -36.69 -10.71 -3.91
CA SER A 207 -36.54 -11.04 -2.49
C SER A 207 -35.77 -10.00 -1.70
N ALA A 208 -34.73 -9.37 -2.29
CA ALA A 208 -34.00 -8.28 -1.66
C ALA A 208 -34.72 -6.94 -1.72
N ARG A 209 -35.71 -6.80 -2.62
CA ARG A 209 -36.61 -5.65 -2.73
C ARG A 209 -38.01 -5.94 -2.20
N GLN A 210 -38.21 -6.95 -1.34
CA GLN A 210 -39.35 -6.83 -0.48
C GLN A 210 -39.15 -5.50 0.26
N PRO A 211 -39.96 -4.47 -0.01
CA PRO A 211 -39.95 -3.30 0.84
C PRO A 211 -40.13 -3.89 2.23
N GLU A 212 -39.20 -3.60 3.17
CA GLU A 212 -39.55 -3.70 4.57
C GLU A 212 -40.98 -3.25 4.65
N LYS A 213 -41.89 -4.20 4.93
CA LYS A 213 -43.28 -3.81 5.25
C LYS A 213 -43.06 -2.80 6.33
N LYS A 214 -43.20 -1.50 6.00
CA LYS A 214 -43.17 -0.44 6.97
C LYS A 214 -44.05 -0.99 8.05
N LYS A 215 -43.49 -1.45 9.18
CA LYS A 215 -44.23 -1.86 10.35
C LYS A 215 -45.20 -0.72 10.51
N LYS A 216 -46.48 -0.95 10.31
CA LYS A 216 -47.48 0.10 10.52
C LYS A 216 -47.14 0.63 11.89
N GLU A 217 -46.56 1.82 11.97
CA GLU A 217 -46.29 2.45 13.25
C GLU A 217 -47.63 2.47 13.96
N VAL A 218 -47.72 1.73 15.05
CA VAL A 218 -48.93 1.71 15.86
C VAL A 218 -49.02 3.10 16.49
N LYS A 219 -49.77 4.00 15.84
CA LYS A 219 -50.02 5.34 16.36
C LYS A 219 -51.27 5.28 17.19
N LEU A 220 -51.19 5.62 18.44
CA LEU A 220 -52.34 5.84 19.30
C LEU A 220 -52.62 7.35 19.35
N GLU A 221 -53.77 7.76 18.85
CA GLU A 221 -54.24 9.14 19.01
C GLU A 221 -55.29 9.16 20.12
N LYS A 222 -55.09 10.01 21.11
CA LYS A 222 -55.99 10.14 22.26
C LYS A 222 -56.11 11.61 22.66
N GLU A 223 -57.36 12.08 22.82
CA GLU A 223 -57.62 13.40 23.37
C GLU A 223 -57.66 13.27 24.87
N ILE A 224 -56.94 14.15 25.58
CA ILE A 224 -56.91 14.22 27.03
C ILE A 224 -57.06 15.66 27.48
N GLN A 225 -57.65 15.81 28.65
CA GLN A 225 -57.63 17.05 29.38
C GLN A 225 -56.63 16.90 30.53
N LEU A 226 -55.67 17.80 30.58
CA LEU A 226 -54.64 17.76 31.63
C LEU A 226 -55.21 18.31 32.91
N SER A 227 -54.94 17.65 34.02
CA SER A 227 -55.24 18.11 35.37
C SER A 227 -54.04 18.81 35.99
N PRO A 228 -54.17 20.02 36.56
CA PRO A 228 -53.04 20.79 37.11
C PRO A 228 -52.40 20.20 38.35
N ASP A 229 -53.14 19.46 39.17
CA ASP A 229 -52.71 19.01 40.52
C ASP A 229 -52.25 17.56 40.60
N SER A 230 -52.57 16.73 39.65
CA SER A 230 -52.13 15.33 39.60
C SER A 230 -51.75 14.93 38.17
N GLY A 231 -50.56 14.37 37.98
CA GLY A 231 -50.12 13.92 36.65
C GLY A 231 -51.18 13.01 36.00
N THR A 232 -51.48 13.25 34.73
CA THR A 232 -52.47 12.50 33.97
C THR A 232 -51.89 11.19 33.44
N ILE A 233 -52.46 10.06 33.84
CA ILE A 233 -52.04 8.73 33.41
C ILE A 233 -52.75 8.40 32.08
N VAL A 234 -51.93 8.07 31.06
CA VAL A 234 -52.41 7.65 29.75
C VAL A 234 -52.01 6.21 29.46
N GLN A 235 -53.01 5.38 29.19
CA GLN A 235 -52.75 4.02 28.73
C GLN A 235 -52.50 4.05 27.23
N HIS A 236 -51.36 3.49 26.79
CA HIS A 236 -50.98 3.38 25.36
C HIS A 236 -50.98 1.94 24.84
N GLY A 237 -50.95 0.96 25.70
CA GLY A 237 -51.07 -0.46 25.29
C GLY A 237 -50.00 -0.99 24.35
N MET A 238 -48.88 -0.28 24.17
CA MET A 238 -47.85 -0.62 23.16
C MET A 238 -46.80 -1.60 23.70
N PHE A 239 -46.92 -2.07 24.95
CA PHE A 239 -46.02 -3.02 25.60
C PHE A 239 -44.52 -2.65 25.59
N THR A 240 -44.22 -1.34 25.50
CA THR A 240 -42.85 -0.80 25.53
C THR A 240 -42.74 0.36 26.51
N LYS A 241 -41.59 0.45 27.21
CA LYS A 241 -41.29 1.60 28.10
C LYS A 241 -40.78 2.82 27.28
N LYS A 242 -40.33 2.61 26.07
CA LYS A 242 -39.84 3.69 25.19
C LYS A 242 -40.97 4.10 24.26
N VAL A 243 -41.51 5.25 24.49
CA VAL A 243 -42.58 5.85 23.66
C VAL A 243 -42.20 7.30 23.36
N ARG A 244 -42.55 7.76 22.18
CA ARG A 244 -42.46 9.17 21.81
C ARG A 244 -43.87 9.76 21.80
N ILE A 245 -44.06 10.84 22.52
CA ILE A 245 -45.38 11.49 22.64
C ILE A 245 -45.28 12.87 22.04
N THR A 246 -46.19 13.15 21.12
CA THR A 246 -46.35 14.47 20.50
C THR A 246 -47.74 15.00 20.87
N ALA A 247 -47.81 16.19 21.44
CA ALA A 247 -49.08 16.84 21.81
C ALA A 247 -49.40 18.01 20.84
N ARG A 248 -50.66 18.08 20.41
CA ARG A 248 -51.13 19.19 19.61
C ARG A 248 -52.36 19.81 20.26
N GLY A 249 -52.40 21.13 20.35
CA GLY A 249 -53.56 21.88 20.80
C GLY A 249 -54.67 21.94 19.74
N ALA A 250 -55.83 22.49 20.12
CA ALA A 250 -56.94 22.77 19.21
C ALA A 250 -56.56 23.79 18.11
N ASP A 251 -55.53 24.58 18.36
CA ASP A 251 -54.93 25.55 17.43
C ASP A 251 -53.94 24.93 16.42
N GLY A 252 -53.75 23.60 16.47
CA GLY A 252 -52.83 22.85 15.63
C GLY A 252 -51.35 22.96 16.00
N LYS A 253 -51.00 23.80 16.99
CA LYS A 253 -49.58 23.96 17.45
C LYS A 253 -49.14 22.75 18.24
N VAL A 254 -47.82 22.46 18.14
CA VAL A 254 -47.17 21.37 18.89
C VAL A 254 -46.73 21.91 20.24
N TYR A 255 -47.13 21.24 21.29
CA TYR A 255 -46.76 21.57 22.66
C TYR A 255 -45.71 20.60 23.17
N SER A 256 -44.70 21.12 23.86
CA SER A 256 -43.70 20.29 24.56
C SER A 256 -44.31 19.77 25.85
N ILE A 257 -44.38 18.45 26.01
CA ILE A 257 -44.87 17.80 27.24
C ILE A 257 -43.80 17.02 27.93
N LYS A 258 -43.79 17.07 29.25
CA LYS A 258 -42.92 16.21 30.09
C LYS A 258 -43.73 14.98 30.47
N TYR A 259 -43.17 13.80 30.28
CA TYR A 259 -43.80 12.54 30.63
C TYR A 259 -42.80 11.58 31.26
N LYS A 260 -43.31 10.65 32.10
CA LYS A 260 -42.56 9.58 32.72
C LYS A 260 -43.25 8.24 32.45
N PRO A 261 -42.56 7.22 31.95
CA PRO A 261 -43.14 5.88 31.86
C PRO A 261 -43.42 5.30 33.24
N ILE A 262 -44.61 4.78 33.45
CA ILE A 262 -45.00 4.08 34.68
C ILE A 262 -44.69 2.59 34.50
N ASN A 263 -45.22 2.01 33.41
CA ASN A 263 -45.02 0.60 33.08
C ASN A 263 -45.00 0.42 31.54
N TYR A 264 -45.03 -0.80 31.07
CA TYR A 264 -44.98 -1.11 29.61
C TYR A 264 -46.23 -0.68 28.82
N ALA A 265 -47.30 -0.27 29.50
CA ALA A 265 -48.56 0.10 28.89
C ALA A 265 -49.03 1.51 29.26
N GLN A 266 -48.35 2.18 30.21
CA GLN A 266 -48.83 3.44 30.76
C GLN A 266 -47.70 4.47 30.90
N VAL A 267 -48.03 5.73 30.62
CA VAL A 267 -47.19 6.90 30.84
C VAL A 267 -47.90 7.94 31.68
N MET A 268 -47.20 8.64 32.53
CA MET A 268 -47.71 9.77 33.29
C MET A 268 -47.24 11.06 32.64
N ILE A 269 -48.16 11.94 32.34
CA ILE A 269 -47.90 13.27 31.82
C ILE A 269 -47.80 14.25 32.98
N LEU A 270 -46.70 15.01 33.02
CA LEU A 270 -46.34 15.87 34.17
C LEU A 270 -46.53 17.37 33.86
N ASN A 271 -47.34 17.73 32.89
CA ASN A 271 -47.58 19.14 32.56
C ASN A 271 -48.60 19.76 33.52
N LYS A 272 -48.34 21.03 33.90
CA LYS A 272 -49.19 21.79 34.80
C LYS A 272 -50.29 22.61 34.15
N ASP A 273 -50.39 22.58 32.82
CA ASP A 273 -51.39 23.39 32.06
C ASP A 273 -52.72 22.63 31.90
N THR A 274 -53.84 23.31 32.07
CA THR A 274 -55.19 22.76 31.94
C THR A 274 -55.70 22.71 30.50
N ALA A 275 -54.86 22.53 29.51
CA ALA A 275 -55.23 22.52 28.11
C ALA A 275 -55.76 21.16 27.66
N ARG A 276 -56.77 21.18 26.74
CA ARG A 276 -57.15 19.97 25.99
C ARG A 276 -56.16 19.74 24.87
N LEU A 277 -55.52 18.59 24.89
CA LEU A 277 -54.46 18.24 23.93
C LEU A 277 -54.78 16.90 23.26
N LYS A 278 -54.56 16.87 21.94
CA LYS A 278 -54.54 15.62 21.16
C LYS A 278 -53.13 15.01 21.22
N LEU A 279 -53.04 13.86 21.82
CA LEU A 279 -51.77 13.13 21.94
C LEU A 279 -51.62 12.12 20.81
N THR A 280 -50.46 12.11 20.19
CA THR A 280 -50.01 11.04 19.30
C THR A 280 -48.88 10.31 19.97
N ILE A 281 -49.07 9.05 20.31
CA ILE A 281 -48.11 8.20 20.98
C ILE A 281 -47.61 7.18 19.96
N VAL A 282 -46.29 7.08 19.81
CA VAL A 282 -45.63 6.09 18.95
C VAL A 282 -44.53 5.34 19.74
N PRO A 283 -44.24 4.07 19.43
CA PRO A 283 -43.09 3.37 20.02
C PRO A 283 -41.82 4.13 19.68
N GLY A 284 -40.94 4.31 20.66
CA GLY A 284 -39.69 5.04 20.50
C GLY A 284 -38.51 4.13 20.08
#